data_498acfb3e26c1719b9338f7da598ed6a
#
_entry.id   498acfb3e26c1719b9338f7da598ed6a
#
_cell.length_a   1.000
_cell.length_b   1.000
_cell.length_c   1.000
_cell.angle_alpha   90.00
_cell.angle_beta   90.00
_cell.angle_gamma   90.00
#
_symmetry.space_group_name_H-M   'P 1'
#
loop_
_entity.id
_entity.type
_entity.pdbx_description
1 polymer ?
#
loop_
_entity_poly.entity_id
_entity_poly.type
_entity_poly.pdbx_seq_one_letter_code
_entity_poly.pdbx_strand_id
1 'polypeptide(L)'
;MNPQEHNMAVLGQIVKLIPKKLIEKLKNKYKIQTRSFSATSHVVAMLYAQLSHALSLNDICDCLRFHAGYLSQIRDSVPPSRNGLAHANSTRDSAMAEELFWTVLSEIKQKYPDFITSGRHY
;
A
#
# COMPACT_ATOMS: atom_id res chain seq x y z
N MET A 1 -11.21 -8.45 17.80
CA MET A 1 -10.73 -7.54 16.75
C MET A 1 -11.68 -7.61 15.56
N ASN A 2 -12.21 -6.47 15.12
CA ASN A 2 -13.10 -6.44 13.98
C ASN A 2 -12.30 -6.55 12.67
N PRO A 3 -12.96 -6.80 11.52
CA PRO A 3 -12.24 -6.95 10.26
C PRO A 3 -11.39 -5.76 9.85
N GLN A 4 -11.81 -4.53 10.15
CA GLN A 4 -11.04 -3.33 9.83
C GLN A 4 -9.75 -3.27 10.65
N GLU A 5 -9.83 -3.56 11.93
CA GLU A 5 -8.66 -3.58 12.81
C GLU A 5 -7.69 -4.67 12.39
N HIS A 6 -8.20 -5.84 12.02
CA HIS A 6 -7.38 -6.92 11.51
C HIS A 6 -6.65 -6.50 10.24
N ASN A 7 -7.36 -5.88 9.30
CA ASN A 7 -6.75 -5.41 8.05
C ASN A 7 -5.68 -4.35 8.30
N MET A 8 -5.90 -3.46 9.28
CA MET A 8 -4.91 -2.46 9.64
C MET A 8 -3.65 -3.10 10.21
N ALA A 9 -3.78 -4.12 11.05
CA ALA A 9 -2.64 -4.83 11.61
C ALA A 9 -1.83 -5.54 10.51
N VAL A 10 -2.53 -6.20 9.58
CA VAL A 10 -1.88 -6.87 8.45
C VAL A 10 -1.20 -5.86 7.55
N LEU A 11 -1.85 -4.72 7.29
CA LEU A 11 -1.28 -3.63 6.48
C LEU A 11 0.06 -3.16 7.05
N GLY A 12 0.12 -2.93 8.36
CA GLY A 12 1.35 -2.52 9.02
C GLY A 12 2.48 -3.52 8.81
N GLN A 13 2.17 -4.81 8.88
CA GLN A 13 3.15 -5.86 8.67
C GLN A 13 3.63 -5.92 7.23
N ILE A 14 2.71 -5.78 6.26
CA ILE A 14 3.06 -5.80 4.85
C ILE A 14 3.98 -4.62 4.52
N VAL A 15 3.66 -3.44 5.01
CA VAL A 15 4.47 -2.24 4.73
C VAL A 15 5.89 -2.38 5.27
N LYS A 16 6.07 -3.09 6.38
CA LYS A 16 7.41 -3.37 6.91
C LYS A 16 8.28 -4.17 5.95
N LEU A 17 7.68 -4.96 5.06
CA LEU A 17 8.40 -5.74 4.06
C LEU A 17 8.91 -4.89 2.90
N ILE A 18 8.39 -3.69 2.73
CA ILE A 18 8.82 -2.80 1.66
C ILE A 18 10.13 -2.13 2.06
N PRO A 19 11.22 -2.28 1.26
CA PRO A 19 12.48 -1.59 1.56
C PRO A 19 12.26 -0.08 1.73
N LYS A 20 12.95 0.51 2.71
CA LYS A 20 12.68 1.88 3.14
C LYS A 20 12.75 2.91 2.02
N LYS A 21 13.66 2.75 1.07
CA LYS A 21 13.88 3.74 0.00
C LYS A 21 13.21 3.36 -1.31
N LEU A 22 12.54 2.21 -1.36
CA LEU A 22 12.01 1.72 -2.62
C LEU A 22 10.92 2.63 -3.19
N ILE A 23 9.97 3.07 -2.36
CA ILE A 23 8.88 3.92 -2.83
C ILE A 23 9.44 5.23 -3.37
N GLU A 24 10.40 5.83 -2.68
CA GLU A 24 11.03 7.08 -3.13
C GLU A 24 11.75 6.88 -4.46
N LYS A 25 12.47 5.77 -4.59
CA LYS A 25 13.16 5.44 -5.84
C LYS A 25 12.19 5.30 -7.00
N LEU A 26 11.08 4.59 -6.78
CA LEU A 26 10.08 4.38 -7.82
C LEU A 26 9.31 5.67 -8.14
N LYS A 27 9.02 6.48 -7.12
CA LYS A 27 8.42 7.79 -7.31
C LYS A 27 9.24 8.63 -8.27
N ASN A 28 10.56 8.65 -8.08
CA ASN A 28 11.46 9.41 -8.93
C ASN A 28 11.56 8.80 -10.33
N LYS A 29 11.63 7.49 -10.41
CA LYS A 29 11.72 6.77 -11.69
C LYS A 29 10.50 7.05 -12.59
N TYR A 30 9.31 7.02 -12.00
CA TYR A 30 8.05 7.21 -12.74
C TYR A 30 7.55 8.66 -12.69
N LYS A 31 8.35 9.58 -12.12
CA LYS A 31 8.04 11.01 -12.08
C LYS A 31 6.66 11.30 -11.49
N ILE A 32 6.35 10.63 -10.37
CA ILE A 32 5.06 10.77 -9.70
C ILE A 32 4.95 12.15 -9.03
N GLN A 33 3.85 12.86 -9.30
CA GLN A 33 3.56 14.13 -8.65
C GLN A 33 2.95 13.87 -7.27
N THR A 34 3.52 14.49 -6.23
CA THR A 34 3.13 14.20 -4.85
C THR A 34 2.83 15.45 -4.03
N ARG A 35 2.27 16.51 -4.65
CA ARG A 35 2.02 17.78 -3.96
C ARG A 35 1.05 17.65 -2.79
N SER A 36 -0.07 16.97 -3.01
CA SER A 36 -1.15 16.91 -2.02
C SER A 36 -1.31 15.52 -1.41
N PHE A 37 -0.74 14.50 -2.02
CA PHE A 37 -0.90 13.12 -1.57
C PHE A 37 0.38 12.34 -1.88
N SER A 38 1.12 11.97 -0.82
CA SER A 38 2.43 11.34 -0.99
C SER A 38 2.34 9.99 -1.67
N ALA A 39 3.44 9.59 -2.32
CA ALA A 39 3.52 8.26 -2.93
C ALA A 39 3.38 7.16 -1.86
N THR A 40 3.99 7.33 -0.70
CA THR A 40 3.88 6.38 0.41
C THR A 40 2.44 6.22 0.87
N SER A 41 1.74 7.34 1.10
CA SER A 41 0.34 7.29 1.51
C SER A 41 -0.54 6.64 0.45
N HIS A 42 -0.26 6.88 -0.82
CA HIS A 42 -0.99 6.26 -1.92
C HIS A 42 -0.77 4.73 -1.94
N VAL A 43 0.48 4.28 -1.81
CA VAL A 43 0.78 2.85 -1.75
C VAL A 43 0.07 2.19 -0.57
N VAL A 44 0.10 2.82 0.60
CA VAL A 44 -0.57 2.30 1.79
C VAL A 44 -2.07 2.20 1.55
N ALA A 45 -2.69 3.22 0.95
CA ALA A 45 -4.13 3.20 0.63
C ALA A 45 -4.47 2.08 -0.36
N MET A 46 -3.63 1.89 -1.37
CA MET A 46 -3.84 0.84 -2.37
C MET A 46 -3.73 -0.56 -1.76
N LEU A 47 -2.76 -0.75 -0.86
CA LEU A 47 -2.62 -2.04 -0.15
C LEU A 47 -3.83 -2.29 0.74
N TYR A 48 -4.31 -1.27 1.45
CA TYR A 48 -5.51 -1.41 2.27
C TYR A 48 -6.71 -1.78 1.41
N ALA A 49 -6.85 -1.17 0.23
CA ALA A 49 -7.93 -1.49 -0.71
C ALA A 49 -7.89 -2.97 -1.11
N GLN A 50 -6.71 -3.51 -1.35
CA GLN A 50 -6.57 -4.93 -1.69
C GLN A 50 -6.96 -5.84 -0.52
N LEU A 51 -6.57 -5.48 0.70
CA LEU A 51 -6.91 -6.26 1.89
C LEU A 51 -8.41 -6.21 2.18
N SER A 52 -9.05 -5.10 1.85
CA SER A 52 -10.45 -4.83 2.20
C SER A 52 -11.39 -5.06 1.01
N HIS A 53 -10.98 -5.80 0.01
CA HIS A 53 -11.72 -6.01 -1.23
C HIS A 53 -13.24 -6.00 -1.01
N ALA A 54 -14.00 -5.59 -1.98
CA ALA A 54 -15.45 -5.39 -1.92
C ALA A 54 -15.90 -4.06 -1.30
N LEU A 55 -14.97 -3.20 -0.84
CA LEU A 55 -15.33 -1.85 -0.40
C LEU A 55 -15.26 -0.88 -1.57
N SER A 56 -16.16 0.12 -1.56
CA SER A 56 -16.09 1.22 -2.52
C SER A 56 -14.92 2.15 -2.19
N LEU A 57 -14.53 2.98 -3.16
CA LEU A 57 -13.49 3.99 -2.94
C LEU A 57 -13.81 4.90 -1.75
N ASN A 58 -15.09 5.29 -1.64
CA ASN A 58 -15.54 6.14 -0.54
C ASN A 58 -15.40 5.44 0.80
N ASP A 59 -15.77 4.17 0.87
CA ASP A 59 -15.67 3.38 2.09
C ASP A 59 -14.21 3.20 2.50
N ILE A 60 -13.32 2.98 1.55
CA ILE A 60 -11.88 2.87 1.81
C ILE A 60 -11.36 4.16 2.43
N CYS A 61 -11.71 5.31 1.85
CA CYS A 61 -11.29 6.61 2.38
C CYS A 61 -11.83 6.85 3.79
N ASP A 62 -13.08 6.49 4.04
CA ASP A 62 -13.70 6.66 5.35
C ASP A 62 -13.02 5.76 6.40
N CYS A 63 -12.74 4.51 6.06
CA CYS A 63 -12.04 3.59 6.95
C CYS A 63 -10.62 4.09 7.28
N LEU A 64 -9.89 4.56 6.27
CA LEU A 64 -8.54 5.07 6.47
C LEU A 64 -8.56 6.33 7.35
N ARG A 65 -9.55 7.21 7.15
CA ARG A 65 -9.70 8.40 7.98
C ARG A 65 -10.00 8.03 9.42
N PHE A 66 -10.85 7.04 9.63
CA PHE A 66 -11.15 6.56 10.98
C PHE A 66 -9.91 6.04 11.70
N HIS A 67 -8.97 5.45 10.94
CA HIS A 67 -7.73 4.90 11.50
C HIS A 67 -6.52 5.81 11.27
N ALA A 68 -6.74 7.13 11.17
CA ALA A 68 -5.67 8.09 10.86
C ALA A 68 -4.49 8.01 11.85
N GLY A 69 -4.79 7.82 13.13
CA GLY A 69 -3.75 7.70 14.15
C GLY A 69 -2.86 6.48 13.95
N TYR A 70 -3.47 5.37 13.56
CA TYR A 70 -2.72 4.15 13.26
C TYR A 70 -1.87 4.33 12.00
N LEU A 71 -2.45 4.95 10.96
CA LEU A 71 -1.75 5.21 9.70
C LEU A 71 -0.50 6.06 9.90
N SER A 72 -0.55 7.03 10.81
CA SER A 72 0.62 7.87 11.06
C SER A 72 1.83 7.06 11.56
N GLN A 73 1.58 5.91 12.16
CA GLN A 73 2.64 5.00 12.61
C GLN A 73 3.15 4.11 11.47
N ILE A 74 2.46 4.09 10.34
CA ILE A 74 2.87 3.34 9.16
C ILE A 74 3.54 4.32 8.20
N ARG A 75 4.83 4.59 8.44
CA ARG A 75 5.67 5.47 7.63
C ARG A 75 5.05 6.87 7.43
N ASP A 76 4.47 7.42 8.48
CA ASP A 76 3.85 8.75 8.46
C ASP A 76 2.77 8.89 7.39
N SER A 77 2.05 7.81 7.12
CA SER A 77 0.99 7.84 6.11
C SER A 77 -0.19 8.68 6.55
N VAL A 78 -0.85 9.29 5.59
CA VAL A 78 -2.00 10.17 5.80
C VAL A 78 -3.19 9.61 5.01
N PRO A 79 -4.40 9.59 5.62
CA PRO A 79 -5.57 9.13 4.87
C PRO A 79 -5.88 10.09 3.71
N PRO A 80 -6.24 9.55 2.53
CA PRO A 80 -6.56 10.40 1.39
C PRO A 80 -7.97 10.97 1.49
N SER A 81 -8.18 12.10 0.81
CA SER A 81 -9.54 12.51 0.48
C SER A 81 -10.05 11.64 -0.67
N ARG A 82 -11.38 11.61 -0.87
CA ARG A 82 -11.98 10.85 -1.97
C ARG A 82 -11.46 11.33 -3.32
N ASN A 83 -11.44 12.65 -3.51
CA ASN A 83 -10.95 13.23 -4.77
C ASN A 83 -9.45 13.00 -4.95
N GLY A 84 -8.67 13.10 -3.87
CA GLY A 84 -7.23 12.88 -3.91
C GLY A 84 -6.87 11.46 -4.31
N LEU A 85 -7.57 10.47 -3.76
CA LEU A 85 -7.31 9.08 -4.10
C LEU A 85 -7.75 8.78 -5.54
N ALA A 86 -8.92 9.25 -5.94
CA ALA A 86 -9.41 9.05 -7.32
C ALA A 86 -8.45 9.68 -8.33
N HIS A 87 -7.97 10.90 -8.05
CA HIS A 87 -7.02 11.58 -8.91
C HIS A 87 -5.69 10.82 -8.99
N ALA A 88 -5.16 10.39 -7.86
CA ALA A 88 -3.92 9.63 -7.83
C ALA A 88 -4.04 8.32 -8.62
N ASN A 89 -5.16 7.60 -8.44
CA ASN A 89 -5.39 6.34 -9.14
C ASN A 89 -5.49 6.53 -10.67
N SER A 90 -6.01 7.68 -11.12
CA SER A 90 -6.16 7.93 -12.54
C SER A 90 -4.92 8.53 -13.20
N THR A 91 -4.07 9.23 -12.46
CA THR A 91 -2.95 9.98 -13.03
C THR A 91 -1.59 9.32 -12.83
N ARG A 92 -1.42 8.51 -11.78
CA ARG A 92 -0.14 7.88 -11.49
C ARG A 92 0.03 6.60 -12.30
N ASP A 93 1.27 6.37 -12.74
CA ASP A 93 1.59 5.23 -13.60
C ASP A 93 1.43 3.92 -12.82
N SER A 94 0.58 3.03 -13.35
CA SER A 94 0.36 1.71 -12.75
C SER A 94 1.63 0.85 -12.77
N ALA A 95 2.57 1.14 -13.67
CA ALA A 95 3.85 0.42 -13.72
C ALA A 95 4.64 0.56 -12.42
N MET A 96 4.48 1.68 -11.71
CA MET A 96 5.11 1.87 -10.41
C MET A 96 4.63 0.82 -9.40
N ALA A 97 3.32 0.64 -9.33
CA ALA A 97 2.72 -0.34 -8.41
C ALA A 97 3.15 -1.77 -8.77
N GLU A 98 3.22 -2.06 -10.06
CA GLU A 98 3.65 -3.36 -10.55
C GLU A 98 5.11 -3.64 -10.20
N GLU A 99 5.98 -2.67 -10.44
CA GLU A 99 7.39 -2.82 -10.10
C GLU A 99 7.59 -2.93 -8.59
N LEU A 100 6.84 -2.17 -7.81
CA LEU A 100 6.87 -2.26 -6.34
C LEU A 100 6.50 -3.68 -5.89
N PHE A 101 5.41 -4.22 -6.45
CA PHE A 101 4.95 -5.56 -6.10
C PHE A 101 6.01 -6.61 -6.41
N TRP A 102 6.58 -6.59 -7.62
CA TRP A 102 7.58 -7.58 -8.01
C TRP A 102 8.86 -7.45 -7.19
N THR A 103 9.27 -6.22 -6.85
CA THR A 103 10.47 -6.02 -6.03
C THR A 103 10.26 -6.57 -4.62
N VAL A 104 9.10 -6.31 -4.01
CA VAL A 104 8.79 -6.82 -2.67
C VAL A 104 8.70 -8.35 -2.69
N LEU A 105 8.05 -8.91 -3.71
CA LEU A 105 7.94 -10.35 -3.85
C LEU A 105 9.32 -11.01 -3.97
N SER A 106 10.22 -10.39 -4.73
CA SER A 106 11.59 -10.87 -4.88
C SER A 106 12.35 -10.87 -3.53
N GLU A 107 12.17 -9.80 -2.74
CA GLU A 107 12.77 -9.71 -1.41
C GLU A 107 12.24 -10.81 -0.47
N ILE A 108 10.93 -11.05 -0.50
CA ILE A 108 10.31 -12.11 0.30
C ILE A 108 10.87 -13.47 -0.11
N LYS A 109 11.01 -13.70 -1.41
CA LYS A 109 11.52 -14.95 -1.95
C LYS A 109 12.96 -15.21 -1.49
N GLN A 110 13.79 -14.16 -1.44
CA GLN A 110 15.17 -14.29 -0.97
C GLN A 110 15.25 -14.59 0.53
N LYS A 111 14.43 -13.91 1.33
CA LYS A 111 14.43 -14.09 2.79
C LYS A 111 13.73 -15.37 3.23
N TYR A 112 12.71 -15.76 2.50
CA TYR A 112 11.85 -16.89 2.85
C TYR A 112 11.63 -17.79 1.61
N PRO A 113 12.67 -18.53 1.17
CA PRO A 113 12.56 -19.32 -0.07
C PRO A 113 11.41 -20.32 -0.06
N ASP A 114 11.10 -20.88 1.12
CA ASP A 114 10.05 -21.89 1.25
C ASP A 114 8.65 -21.30 1.14
N PHE A 115 8.50 -20.01 1.34
CA PHE A 115 7.19 -19.34 1.31
C PHE A 115 6.48 -19.54 -0.05
N ILE A 116 7.21 -19.29 -1.14
CA ILE A 116 6.63 -19.44 -2.49
C ILE A 116 6.51 -20.90 -2.89
N THR A 117 7.50 -21.70 -2.53
CA THR A 117 7.48 -23.13 -2.82
C THR A 117 6.28 -23.79 -2.14
N SER A 118 6.04 -23.47 -0.86
CA SER A 118 4.89 -23.99 -0.13
C SER A 118 3.57 -23.63 -0.79
N GLY A 119 3.46 -22.43 -1.37
CA GLY A 119 2.25 -21.95 -2.00
C GLY A 119 1.89 -22.68 -3.29
N ARG A 120 2.77 -23.53 -3.81
CA ARG A 120 2.54 -24.26 -5.06
C ARG A 120 1.95 -25.64 -4.86
N HIS A 121 1.89 -26.10 -3.64
CA HIS A 121 1.45 -27.48 -3.36
C HIS A 121 -0.02 -27.50 -2.95
N TYR A 122 -0.87 -27.40 -3.92
CA TYR A 122 -2.30 -27.68 -3.73
C TYR A 122 -2.88 -28.38 -4.91
#